data_9e02be4d812c2b75fd49de20e906153d
#
_entry.id   9e02be4d812c2b75fd49de20e906153d
#
_cell.length_a   1.000
_cell.length_b   1.000
_cell.length_c   1.000
_cell.angle_alpha   90.00
_cell.angle_beta   90.00
_cell.angle_gamma   90.00
#
_symmetry.space_group_name_H-M   'P 1'
#
loop_
_entity.id
_entity.type
_entity.pdbx_description
1 polymer ?
#
loop_
_entity_poly.entity_id
_entity_poly.type
_entity_poly.pdbx_seq_one_letter_code
_entity_poly.pdbx_strand_id
1 'polypeptide(L)'
;MRRRIALTLTLGTRLFAGDWLTFGHDPQRTGWAFEETVLNPQNVPNLKLAWKTKLKNEAYSLSALTAPVVASRISTAKGVRSVVYVAGITGTVFALDAETGEELWNHPFKYVVQPGKGGYQGTFLCPNGITATPVIDKTTNALFVIAGNGALYGLDLGSGVVRYGPVQFVAPFSKNASLALVNGVVYTVLAQGCGGGLSGFYSVDVRDRHAPVIRQMLLSNTDTAGIWGRGGPVIGANVRAYGGTADGVFDPAAGDYSNTEIAVSLKDLSLADYYLPLNWQYIRRKDFDLGSASPVFFGWKNRNLLAAGAKEGVIYLLDADNLGGSDHPTTLYTSPRLGNDRQVCCDGLGIWGSLSMTRDVDGTTWLIVPMGGPPAAAGPKFPITNGATPHGSLMALKVVADPKTANPVLDPAWISGDFDMPDPAVIANGVVFAMATGSNEVQRGGEVVRVKTNHPAVLKALDLQTGKELYQSGSTIESWVHFSGLAVSDGRVFAVDHDSNVYAFGLPPAGR
;
A
#
# COMPACT_ATOMS: atom_id res chain seq x y z
N MET A 1 47.70 -37.18 31.59
CA MET A 1 47.03 -35.89 31.45
C MET A 1 46.43 -35.77 30.04
N ARG A 2 45.14 -36.04 29.87
CA ARG A 2 44.42 -35.87 28.60
C ARG A 2 43.62 -34.55 28.68
N ARG A 3 44.03 -33.56 27.91
CA ARG A 3 43.30 -32.29 27.76
C ARG A 3 42.07 -32.53 26.91
N ARG A 4 40.87 -32.34 27.48
CA ARG A 4 39.61 -32.26 26.75
C ARG A 4 39.49 -30.83 26.19
N ILE A 5 39.50 -30.71 24.87
CA ILE A 5 39.17 -29.46 24.18
C ILE A 5 37.64 -29.41 24.12
N ALA A 6 37.03 -28.48 24.84
CA ALA A 6 35.61 -28.17 24.71
C ALA A 6 35.42 -27.29 23.48
N LEU A 7 34.78 -27.84 22.44
CA LEU A 7 34.37 -27.08 21.26
C LEU A 7 33.06 -26.40 21.62
N THR A 8 33.10 -25.10 21.87
CA THR A 8 31.90 -24.28 22.08
C THR A 8 31.29 -24.00 20.71
N LEU A 9 30.24 -24.74 20.35
CA LEU A 9 29.38 -24.40 19.21
C LEU A 9 28.59 -23.17 19.59
N THR A 10 28.98 -22.00 19.11
CA THR A 10 28.13 -20.82 19.04
C THR A 10 27.06 -21.10 17.98
N LEU A 11 25.86 -21.51 18.38
CA LEU A 11 24.67 -21.44 17.57
C LEU A 11 24.40 -19.95 17.33
N GLY A 12 24.91 -19.42 16.22
CA GLY A 12 24.44 -18.15 15.68
C GLY A 12 22.95 -18.35 15.36
N THR A 13 22.07 -17.72 16.10
CA THR A 13 20.67 -17.53 15.71
C THR A 13 20.69 -16.86 14.35
N ARG A 14 20.41 -17.63 13.29
CA ARG A 14 20.14 -17.09 11.97
C ARG A 14 18.82 -16.32 12.10
N LEU A 15 18.90 -15.03 12.28
CA LEU A 15 17.77 -14.12 12.07
C LEU A 15 17.26 -14.38 10.66
N PHE A 16 16.01 -14.78 10.56
CA PHE A 16 15.37 -14.91 9.26
C PHE A 16 15.17 -13.51 8.72
N ALA A 17 15.82 -13.18 7.60
CA ALA A 17 15.57 -11.94 6.88
C ALA A 17 14.09 -11.92 6.48
N GLY A 18 13.35 -10.91 6.91
CA GLY A 18 11.96 -10.72 6.52
C GLY A 18 11.87 -10.38 5.03
N ASP A 19 10.92 -10.98 4.34
CA ASP A 19 10.60 -10.60 2.97
C ASP A 19 9.51 -9.50 2.98
N TRP A 20 9.47 -8.65 1.93
CA TRP A 20 8.41 -7.69 1.69
C TRP A 20 7.92 -7.85 0.25
N LEU A 21 7.06 -8.86 0.02
CA LEU A 21 6.84 -9.40 -1.31
C LEU A 21 5.87 -8.61 -2.20
N THR A 22 5.12 -7.68 -1.62
CA THR A 22 4.14 -6.83 -2.31
C THR A 22 3.91 -5.53 -1.54
N PHE A 23 3.15 -4.60 -2.07
CA PHE A 23 2.71 -3.40 -1.35
C PHE A 23 2.00 -3.80 -0.03
N GLY A 24 2.34 -3.11 1.06
CA GLY A 24 1.74 -3.37 2.37
C GLY A 24 2.09 -4.75 2.94
N HIS A 25 3.24 -5.32 2.58
CA HIS A 25 3.83 -6.58 3.07
C HIS A 25 3.15 -7.84 2.53
N ASP A 26 1.85 -7.95 2.62
CA ASP A 26 1.07 -9.15 2.36
C ASP A 26 -0.18 -8.89 1.49
N PRO A 27 -0.85 -9.93 0.97
CA PRO A 27 -2.07 -9.76 0.19
C PRO A 27 -3.24 -9.13 0.96
N GLN A 28 -3.26 -9.18 2.29
CA GLN A 28 -4.24 -8.56 3.18
C GLN A 28 -4.00 -7.06 3.36
N ARG A 29 -2.83 -6.55 2.89
CA ARG A 29 -2.39 -5.16 3.00
C ARG A 29 -2.24 -4.68 4.44
N THR A 30 -1.77 -5.58 5.32
CA THR A 30 -1.65 -5.26 6.74
C THR A 30 -0.62 -4.18 7.03
N GLY A 31 0.40 -4.00 6.20
CA GLY A 31 1.53 -3.13 6.47
C GLY A 31 2.38 -3.61 7.64
N TRP A 32 2.22 -4.87 8.05
CA TRP A 32 2.85 -5.43 9.25
C TRP A 32 3.98 -6.39 8.91
N ALA A 33 5.22 -5.97 9.16
CA ALA A 33 6.41 -6.82 9.08
C ALA A 33 6.53 -7.69 10.35
N PHE A 34 5.73 -8.74 10.45
CA PHE A 34 5.65 -9.58 11.65
C PHE A 34 6.92 -10.41 11.90
N GLU A 35 7.75 -10.63 10.88
CA GLU A 35 9.05 -11.31 11.02
C GLU A 35 10.19 -10.36 11.42
N GLU A 36 9.98 -9.04 11.42
CA GLU A 36 11.01 -8.07 11.77
C GLU A 36 11.31 -8.13 13.27
N THR A 37 12.58 -8.35 13.62
CA THR A 37 13.04 -8.50 14.99
C THR A 37 14.23 -7.62 15.33
N VAL A 38 14.84 -6.96 14.33
CA VAL A 38 16.04 -6.13 14.50
C VAL A 38 15.66 -4.74 14.98
N LEU A 39 14.73 -4.08 14.25
CA LEU A 39 14.24 -2.75 14.62
C LEU A 39 13.24 -2.86 15.77
N ASN A 40 13.38 -1.97 16.77
CA ASN A 40 12.50 -1.90 17.92
C ASN A 40 12.49 -0.49 18.51
N PRO A 41 11.57 -0.14 19.43
CA PRO A 41 11.48 1.21 19.99
C PRO A 41 12.75 1.71 20.69
N GLN A 42 13.61 0.81 21.18
CA GLN A 42 14.83 1.16 21.90
C GLN A 42 15.98 1.54 20.96
N ASN A 43 16.03 0.99 19.76
CA ASN A 43 17.14 1.19 18.84
C ASN A 43 16.85 2.09 17.63
N VAL A 44 15.59 2.23 17.22
CA VAL A 44 15.22 3.10 16.09
C VAL A 44 15.57 4.58 16.26
N PRO A 45 15.74 5.17 17.47
CA PRO A 45 16.30 6.50 17.59
C PRO A 45 17.71 6.66 16.99
N ASN A 46 18.43 5.55 16.78
CA ASN A 46 19.77 5.53 16.19
C ASN A 46 19.77 5.28 14.68
N LEU A 47 18.61 5.20 14.02
CA LEU A 47 18.53 5.03 12.57
C LEU A 47 19.32 6.13 11.85
N LYS A 48 19.98 5.73 10.78
CA LYS A 48 20.70 6.63 9.86
C LYS A 48 20.49 6.18 8.42
N LEU A 49 20.71 7.08 7.49
CA LEU A 49 20.83 6.72 6.08
C LEU A 49 21.99 5.73 5.92
N ALA A 50 21.67 4.51 5.50
CA ALA A 50 22.67 3.50 5.16
C ALA A 50 23.22 3.73 3.74
N TRP A 51 22.31 3.98 2.79
CA TRP A 51 22.65 4.32 1.43
C TRP A 51 21.50 5.06 0.71
N LYS A 52 21.87 5.77 -0.36
CA LYS A 52 20.96 6.40 -1.33
C LYS A 52 21.43 6.06 -2.73
N THR A 53 20.52 5.67 -3.61
CA THR A 53 20.82 5.38 -5.01
C THR A 53 19.86 6.15 -5.92
N LYS A 54 20.40 7.00 -6.80
CA LYS A 54 19.66 7.68 -7.86
C LYS A 54 19.50 6.74 -9.04
N LEU A 55 18.26 6.47 -9.45
CA LEU A 55 17.96 5.62 -10.59
C LEU A 55 17.82 6.44 -11.87
N LYS A 56 18.10 5.79 -13.01
CA LYS A 56 17.89 6.37 -14.33
C LYS A 56 16.42 6.26 -14.72
N ASN A 57 15.59 7.07 -14.09
CA ASN A 57 14.16 7.18 -14.35
C ASN A 57 13.77 8.65 -14.23
N GLU A 58 12.87 9.11 -15.08
CA GLU A 58 12.30 10.46 -15.03
C GLU A 58 10.90 10.39 -14.49
N ALA A 59 10.57 11.27 -13.56
CA ALA A 59 9.23 11.41 -13.05
C ALA A 59 8.29 11.92 -14.14
N TYR A 60 7.05 11.46 -14.11
CA TYR A 60 5.99 11.98 -14.95
C TYR A 60 4.81 12.39 -14.07
N SER A 61 4.48 13.70 -14.10
CA SER A 61 3.41 14.26 -13.28
C SER A 61 3.62 13.94 -11.78
N LEU A 62 2.73 13.18 -11.16
CA LEU A 62 2.78 12.81 -9.74
C LEU A 62 3.47 11.46 -9.49
N SER A 63 3.99 10.81 -10.51
CA SER A 63 4.52 9.45 -10.41
C SER A 63 5.99 9.39 -10.81
N ALA A 64 6.77 8.61 -10.07
CA ALA A 64 8.18 8.34 -10.37
C ALA A 64 8.49 6.84 -10.22
N LEU A 65 8.56 6.35 -9.01
CA LEU A 65 8.84 4.96 -8.67
C LEU A 65 7.64 4.32 -7.96
N THR A 66 7.50 3.01 -8.13
CA THR A 66 6.58 2.21 -7.32
C THR A 66 7.09 2.05 -5.89
N ALA A 67 6.26 1.56 -4.97
CA ALA A 67 6.72 1.11 -3.66
C ALA A 67 7.85 0.08 -3.81
N PRO A 68 8.86 0.08 -2.92
CA PRO A 68 9.86 -0.97 -2.90
C PRO A 68 9.25 -2.30 -2.46
N VAL A 69 9.69 -3.39 -3.10
CA VAL A 69 9.46 -4.76 -2.62
C VAL A 69 10.81 -5.44 -2.42
N VAL A 70 10.89 -6.34 -1.43
CA VAL A 70 12.17 -6.90 -0.99
C VAL A 70 12.08 -8.42 -0.89
N ALA A 71 13.07 -9.10 -1.44
CA ALA A 71 13.25 -10.54 -1.26
C ALA A 71 14.64 -10.86 -0.73
N SER A 72 14.67 -11.66 0.31
CA SER A 72 15.89 -12.17 0.90
C SER A 72 16.39 -13.42 0.21
N ARG A 73 17.72 -13.67 0.31
CA ARG A 73 18.39 -14.89 -0.16
C ARG A 73 18.20 -15.18 -1.65
N ILE A 74 18.27 -14.16 -2.47
CA ILE A 74 18.20 -14.28 -3.94
C ILE A 74 19.59 -14.60 -4.49
N SER A 75 19.68 -15.62 -5.34
CA SER A 75 20.90 -15.96 -6.06
C SER A 75 21.09 -14.98 -7.22
N THR A 76 22.14 -14.17 -7.14
CA THR A 76 22.49 -13.15 -8.15
C THR A 76 23.86 -13.43 -8.75
N ALA A 77 24.27 -12.71 -9.79
CA ALA A 77 25.62 -12.78 -10.34
C ALA A 77 26.72 -12.41 -9.32
N LYS A 78 26.36 -11.69 -8.23
CA LYS A 78 27.25 -11.28 -7.14
C LYS A 78 27.12 -12.16 -5.89
N GLY A 79 26.55 -13.37 -6.01
CA GLY A 79 26.26 -14.29 -4.92
C GLY A 79 24.86 -14.10 -4.34
N VAL A 80 24.61 -14.73 -3.19
CA VAL A 80 23.31 -14.64 -2.52
C VAL A 80 23.16 -13.28 -1.84
N ARG A 81 22.06 -12.57 -2.12
CA ARG A 81 21.77 -11.20 -1.65
C ARG A 81 20.30 -11.10 -1.18
N SER A 82 20.04 -10.13 -0.31
CA SER A 82 18.70 -9.52 -0.18
C SER A 82 18.60 -8.42 -1.23
N VAL A 83 17.49 -8.37 -1.97
CA VAL A 83 17.34 -7.51 -3.14
C VAL A 83 16.09 -6.66 -3.02
N VAL A 84 16.23 -5.36 -3.25
CA VAL A 84 15.13 -4.39 -3.36
C VAL A 84 14.78 -4.20 -4.82
N TYR A 85 13.49 -4.32 -5.15
CA TYR A 85 12.99 -4.07 -6.51
C TYR A 85 12.06 -2.87 -6.50
N VAL A 86 12.21 -2.01 -7.49
CA VAL A 86 11.32 -0.89 -7.80
C VAL A 86 11.10 -0.80 -9.29
N ALA A 87 9.94 -0.33 -9.71
CA ALA A 87 9.66 -0.05 -11.12
C ALA A 87 9.50 1.46 -11.34
N GLY A 88 10.15 1.97 -12.36
CA GLY A 88 10.07 3.36 -12.77
C GLY A 88 8.92 3.60 -13.74
N ILE A 89 8.28 4.77 -13.62
CA ILE A 89 7.15 5.15 -14.48
C ILE A 89 7.51 5.13 -15.97
N THR A 90 8.76 5.36 -16.33
CA THR A 90 9.24 5.35 -17.72
C THR A 90 9.46 3.95 -18.30
N GLY A 91 9.18 2.89 -17.55
CA GLY A 91 9.16 1.52 -18.06
C GLY A 91 10.41 0.70 -17.78
N THR A 92 11.18 1.02 -16.74
CA THR A 92 12.34 0.22 -16.31
C THR A 92 12.11 -0.36 -14.93
N VAL A 93 12.40 -1.63 -14.74
CA VAL A 93 12.49 -2.27 -13.42
C VAL A 93 13.94 -2.31 -12.98
N PHE A 94 14.18 -1.98 -11.72
CA PHE A 94 15.52 -1.95 -11.11
C PHE A 94 15.58 -2.92 -9.93
N ALA A 95 16.72 -3.59 -9.78
CA ALA A 95 17.03 -4.43 -8.63
C ALA A 95 18.32 -3.92 -7.98
N LEU A 96 18.24 -3.64 -6.70
CA LEU A 96 19.33 -3.11 -5.90
C LEU A 96 19.71 -4.09 -4.79
N ASP A 97 20.99 -4.20 -4.50
CA ASP A 97 21.45 -4.89 -3.27
C ASP A 97 20.91 -4.14 -2.06
N ALA A 98 20.15 -4.83 -1.22
CA ALA A 98 19.48 -4.24 -0.05
C ALA A 98 20.45 -3.71 1.01
N GLU A 99 21.69 -4.21 1.01
CA GLU A 99 22.71 -3.79 1.98
C GLU A 99 23.49 -2.56 1.53
N THR A 100 23.80 -2.46 0.23
CA THR A 100 24.71 -1.45 -0.30
C THR A 100 24.06 -0.41 -1.20
N GLY A 101 22.84 -0.70 -1.73
CA GLY A 101 22.18 0.13 -2.73
C GLY A 101 22.76 -0.01 -4.14
N GLU A 102 23.73 -0.91 -4.34
CA GLU A 102 24.33 -1.14 -5.64
C GLU A 102 23.28 -1.73 -6.61
N GLU A 103 23.19 -1.20 -7.82
CA GLU A 103 22.34 -1.77 -8.86
C GLU A 103 22.90 -3.12 -9.31
N LEU A 104 22.12 -4.17 -9.12
CA LEU A 104 22.46 -5.54 -9.52
C LEU A 104 22.08 -5.79 -10.96
N TRP A 105 20.91 -5.33 -11.36
CA TRP A 105 20.41 -5.38 -12.72
C TRP A 105 19.29 -4.34 -12.93
N ASN A 106 19.04 -4.00 -14.18
CA ASN A 106 17.85 -3.30 -14.62
C ASN A 106 17.25 -3.98 -15.85
N HIS A 107 15.93 -3.83 -16.04
CA HIS A 107 15.22 -4.36 -17.21
C HIS A 107 14.33 -3.25 -17.80
N PRO A 108 14.76 -2.61 -18.91
CA PRO A 108 13.92 -1.65 -19.62
C PRO A 108 12.95 -2.39 -20.56
N PHE A 109 11.67 -2.11 -20.43
CA PHE A 109 10.68 -2.58 -21.38
C PHE A 109 10.67 -1.69 -22.62
N LYS A 110 10.72 -2.31 -23.80
CA LYS A 110 10.65 -1.62 -25.10
C LYS A 110 9.32 -1.95 -25.74
N TYR A 111 8.50 -0.94 -25.95
CA TYR A 111 7.21 -1.05 -26.62
C TYR A 111 6.89 0.25 -27.37
N VAL A 112 6.12 0.12 -28.45
CA VAL A 112 5.57 1.25 -29.20
C VAL A 112 4.06 1.07 -29.19
N VAL A 113 3.40 1.71 -28.25
CA VAL A 113 1.92 1.69 -28.12
C VAL A 113 1.42 3.10 -27.83
N GLN A 114 0.18 3.36 -28.15
CA GLN A 114 -0.51 4.59 -27.80
C GLN A 114 -1.59 4.29 -26.75
N PRO A 115 -1.83 5.19 -25.79
CA PRO A 115 -2.95 5.02 -24.89
C PRO A 115 -4.27 5.08 -25.64
N GLY A 116 -5.22 4.23 -25.25
CA GLY A 116 -6.59 4.36 -25.67
C GLY A 116 -7.23 5.63 -25.13
N LYS A 117 -8.43 5.95 -25.62
CA LYS A 117 -9.21 7.11 -25.16
C LYS A 117 -10.18 6.65 -24.07
N GLY A 118 -10.45 7.50 -23.09
CA GLY A 118 -11.44 7.25 -22.03
C GLY A 118 -11.10 7.97 -20.73
N GLY A 119 -12.06 8.12 -19.87
CA GLY A 119 -11.93 8.64 -18.52
C GLY A 119 -11.09 9.90 -18.41
N TYR A 120 -10.08 9.85 -17.55
CA TYR A 120 -9.15 10.96 -17.30
C TYR A 120 -7.90 10.94 -18.19
N GLN A 121 -7.89 10.15 -19.29
CA GLN A 121 -6.74 10.11 -20.20
C GLN A 121 -6.34 11.50 -20.70
N GLY A 122 -5.05 11.82 -20.60
CA GLY A 122 -4.49 13.13 -20.94
C GLY A 122 -4.44 14.11 -19.76
N THR A 123 -4.81 13.69 -18.56
CA THR A 123 -4.64 14.46 -17.31
C THR A 123 -3.55 13.86 -16.45
N PHE A 124 -3.15 14.56 -15.39
CA PHE A 124 -2.19 14.07 -14.40
C PHE A 124 -2.66 12.83 -13.63
N LEU A 125 -3.94 12.46 -13.71
CA LEU A 125 -4.48 11.26 -13.11
C LEU A 125 -4.10 9.98 -13.89
N CYS A 126 -3.69 10.12 -15.17
CA CYS A 126 -3.27 9.03 -16.03
C CYS A 126 -1.79 9.18 -16.43
N PRO A 127 -0.85 8.67 -15.62
CA PRO A 127 0.59 8.91 -15.81
C PRO A 127 1.24 8.15 -16.99
N ASN A 128 0.50 7.28 -17.69
CA ASN A 128 0.95 6.58 -18.91
C ASN A 128 2.25 5.79 -18.75
N GLY A 129 2.37 4.96 -17.71
CA GLY A 129 3.56 4.17 -17.46
C GLY A 129 3.31 3.02 -16.49
N ILE A 130 4.37 2.53 -15.83
CA ILE A 130 4.24 1.52 -14.78
C ILE A 130 3.73 2.20 -13.50
N THR A 131 2.53 1.84 -13.06
CA THR A 131 1.89 2.40 -11.87
C THR A 131 1.73 1.39 -10.74
N ALA A 132 1.58 0.09 -11.09
CA ALA A 132 1.42 -0.98 -10.12
C ALA A 132 2.76 -1.35 -9.45
N THR A 133 2.78 -1.40 -8.13
CA THR A 133 3.89 -2.04 -7.40
C THR A 133 3.96 -3.50 -7.82
N PRO A 134 5.15 -4.00 -8.23
CA PRO A 134 5.35 -5.40 -8.57
C PRO A 134 5.07 -6.34 -7.40
N VAL A 135 4.91 -7.63 -7.70
CA VAL A 135 4.77 -8.68 -6.69
C VAL A 135 5.80 -9.78 -6.91
N ILE A 136 6.39 -10.26 -5.82
CA ILE A 136 7.42 -11.31 -5.84
C ILE A 136 6.79 -12.68 -5.58
N ASP A 137 7.12 -13.64 -6.44
CA ASP A 137 6.92 -15.06 -6.22
C ASP A 137 8.27 -15.76 -6.01
N LYS A 138 8.63 -16.01 -4.78
CA LYS A 138 9.87 -16.75 -4.44
C LYS A 138 9.81 -18.21 -4.83
N THR A 139 8.61 -18.79 -4.97
CA THR A 139 8.43 -20.19 -5.34
C THR A 139 8.88 -20.44 -6.78
N THR A 140 8.54 -19.51 -7.67
CA THR A 140 8.92 -19.57 -9.08
C THR A 140 10.13 -18.69 -9.42
N ASN A 141 10.71 -18.03 -8.42
CA ASN A 141 11.83 -17.08 -8.56
C ASN A 141 11.50 -15.95 -9.55
N ALA A 142 10.30 -15.38 -9.48
CA ALA A 142 9.79 -14.39 -10.42
C ALA A 142 9.33 -13.10 -9.75
N LEU A 143 9.66 -11.95 -10.36
CA LEU A 143 9.06 -10.65 -10.10
C LEU A 143 8.00 -10.39 -11.17
N PHE A 144 6.73 -10.40 -10.81
CA PHE A 144 5.65 -10.05 -11.73
C PHE A 144 5.44 -8.54 -11.78
N VAL A 145 5.36 -8.01 -13.01
CA VAL A 145 5.19 -6.58 -13.29
C VAL A 145 4.30 -6.38 -14.50
N ILE A 146 3.43 -5.37 -14.47
CA ILE A 146 2.67 -4.90 -15.63
C ILE A 146 3.44 -3.75 -16.27
N ALA A 147 3.92 -3.94 -17.48
CA ALA A 147 4.59 -2.88 -18.24
C ALA A 147 3.58 -1.89 -18.84
N GLY A 148 4.05 -0.72 -19.31
CA GLY A 148 3.18 0.31 -19.85
C GLY A 148 2.37 -0.11 -21.09
N ASN A 149 2.78 -1.18 -21.78
CA ASN A 149 1.96 -1.79 -22.86
C ASN A 149 0.78 -2.64 -22.36
N GLY A 150 0.58 -2.71 -21.04
CA GLY A 150 -0.48 -3.50 -20.41
C GLY A 150 -0.21 -5.00 -20.31
N ALA A 151 0.96 -5.45 -20.74
CA ALA A 151 1.34 -6.85 -20.64
C ALA A 151 1.96 -7.18 -19.28
N LEU A 152 1.64 -8.36 -18.74
CA LEU A 152 2.29 -8.94 -17.57
C LEU A 152 3.56 -9.67 -17.99
N TYR A 153 4.63 -9.42 -17.25
CA TYR A 153 5.91 -10.11 -17.35
C TYR A 153 6.30 -10.68 -16.00
N GLY A 154 6.98 -11.83 -16.01
CA GLY A 154 7.70 -12.39 -14.86
C GLY A 154 9.19 -12.33 -15.13
N LEU A 155 9.92 -11.52 -14.35
CA LEU A 155 11.37 -11.37 -14.42
C LEU A 155 12.03 -12.27 -13.40
N ASP A 156 13.14 -12.92 -13.77
CA ASP A 156 13.98 -13.66 -12.83
C ASP A 156 14.51 -12.71 -11.74
N LEU A 157 14.33 -13.07 -10.49
CA LEU A 157 14.70 -12.21 -9.35
C LEU A 157 16.20 -11.87 -9.33
N GLY A 158 17.06 -12.81 -9.69
CA GLY A 158 18.50 -12.63 -9.63
C GLY A 158 19.14 -11.93 -10.83
N SER A 159 18.47 -11.95 -12.00
CA SER A 159 19.07 -11.50 -13.26
C SER A 159 18.22 -10.53 -14.09
N GLY A 160 16.94 -10.36 -13.77
CA GLY A 160 16.02 -9.52 -14.55
C GLY A 160 15.62 -10.10 -15.92
N VAL A 161 16.06 -11.31 -16.25
CA VAL A 161 15.70 -11.97 -17.51
C VAL A 161 14.21 -12.36 -17.50
N VAL A 162 13.52 -12.08 -18.62
CA VAL A 162 12.11 -12.48 -18.76
C VAL A 162 11.98 -13.99 -18.77
N ARG A 163 11.24 -14.53 -17.82
CA ARG A 163 10.93 -15.97 -17.70
C ARG A 163 9.48 -16.31 -17.98
N TYR A 164 8.60 -15.32 -17.86
CA TYR A 164 7.17 -15.45 -18.11
C TYR A 164 6.66 -14.26 -18.92
N GLY A 165 5.75 -14.52 -19.84
CA GLY A 165 5.14 -13.48 -20.68
C GLY A 165 5.98 -13.11 -21.91
N PRO A 166 5.60 -12.04 -22.65
CA PRO A 166 4.48 -11.14 -22.34
C PRO A 166 3.10 -11.81 -22.42
N VAL A 167 2.23 -11.50 -21.46
CA VAL A 167 0.81 -11.87 -21.51
C VAL A 167 0.01 -10.57 -21.51
N GLN A 168 -0.72 -10.28 -22.58
CA GLN A 168 -1.59 -9.09 -22.62
C GLN A 168 -2.67 -9.23 -21.56
N PHE A 169 -2.61 -8.40 -20.53
CA PHE A 169 -3.39 -8.56 -19.31
C PHE A 169 -4.41 -7.43 -19.12
N VAL A 170 -3.98 -6.19 -19.32
CA VAL A 170 -4.81 -5.00 -19.19
C VAL A 170 -4.62 -4.08 -20.40
N ALA A 171 -5.38 -3.01 -20.51
CA ALA A 171 -5.19 -2.04 -21.58
C ALA A 171 -3.83 -1.30 -21.42
N PRO A 172 -3.16 -0.94 -22.52
CA PRO A 172 -1.94 -0.15 -22.47
C PRO A 172 -2.16 1.16 -21.70
N PHE A 173 -1.21 1.51 -20.83
CA PHE A 173 -1.23 2.72 -20.01
C PHE A 173 -2.45 2.86 -19.08
N SER A 174 -3.15 1.75 -18.80
CA SER A 174 -4.21 1.76 -17.79
C SER A 174 -3.63 2.08 -16.42
N LYS A 175 -4.40 2.79 -15.59
CA LYS A 175 -4.05 3.02 -14.18
C LYS A 175 -4.39 1.77 -13.38
N ASN A 176 -3.40 0.93 -13.20
CA ASN A 176 -3.48 -0.26 -12.36
C ASN A 176 -2.84 0.01 -11.00
N ALA A 177 -3.44 -0.56 -9.96
CA ALA A 177 -2.92 -0.50 -8.60
C ALA A 177 -1.99 -1.69 -8.30
N SER A 178 -1.38 -1.69 -7.14
CA SER A 178 -0.37 -2.68 -6.73
C SER A 178 -0.83 -4.11 -6.92
N LEU A 179 0.08 -4.97 -7.38
CA LEU A 179 -0.23 -6.38 -7.64
C LEU A 179 -0.38 -7.17 -6.33
N ALA A 180 -1.24 -8.16 -6.33
CA ALA A 180 -1.30 -9.21 -5.32
C ALA A 180 -1.09 -10.57 -5.99
N LEU A 181 -0.46 -11.51 -5.28
CA LEU A 181 -0.25 -12.88 -5.76
C LEU A 181 -0.73 -13.86 -4.71
N VAL A 182 -1.65 -14.72 -5.08
CA VAL A 182 -2.13 -15.81 -4.22
C VAL A 182 -2.30 -17.08 -5.05
N ASN A 183 -1.70 -18.17 -4.60
CA ASN A 183 -1.80 -19.50 -5.22
C ASN A 183 -1.50 -19.51 -6.73
N GLY A 184 -0.50 -18.73 -7.18
CA GLY A 184 -0.10 -18.66 -8.59
C GLY A 184 -1.09 -17.85 -9.46
N VAL A 185 -1.91 -17.01 -8.87
CA VAL A 185 -2.78 -16.08 -9.60
C VAL A 185 -2.40 -14.65 -9.20
N VAL A 186 -2.09 -13.82 -10.20
CA VAL A 186 -1.79 -12.39 -10.04
C VAL A 186 -3.07 -11.59 -10.20
N TYR A 187 -3.32 -10.66 -9.27
CA TYR A 187 -4.50 -9.80 -9.24
C TYR A 187 -4.08 -8.33 -9.31
N THR A 188 -4.90 -7.51 -9.97
CA THR A 188 -4.85 -6.05 -9.93
C THR A 188 -6.24 -5.46 -10.07
N VAL A 189 -6.35 -4.14 -9.90
CA VAL A 189 -7.57 -3.37 -10.15
C VAL A 189 -7.27 -2.18 -11.04
N LEU A 190 -8.23 -1.76 -11.83
CA LEU A 190 -8.15 -0.62 -12.73
C LEU A 190 -9.12 0.48 -12.32
N ALA A 191 -8.74 1.71 -12.64
CA ALA A 191 -9.54 2.89 -12.37
C ALA A 191 -9.37 3.99 -13.41
N GLN A 192 -10.34 4.91 -13.42
CA GLN A 192 -10.27 6.23 -14.06
C GLN A 192 -10.16 6.21 -15.58
N GLY A 193 -10.40 5.08 -16.24
CA GLY A 193 -10.43 4.94 -17.69
C GLY A 193 -9.11 5.22 -18.40
N CYS A 194 -7.99 5.30 -17.66
CA CYS A 194 -6.69 5.55 -18.25
C CYS A 194 -6.35 4.50 -19.31
N GLY A 195 -5.80 4.94 -20.43
CA GLY A 195 -5.49 4.07 -21.56
C GLY A 195 -6.70 3.39 -22.22
N GLY A 196 -7.92 3.81 -21.89
CA GLY A 196 -9.16 3.15 -22.29
C GLY A 196 -9.44 1.85 -21.51
N GLY A 197 -8.74 1.62 -20.40
CA GLY A 197 -8.97 0.47 -19.53
C GLY A 197 -10.27 0.60 -18.76
N LEU A 198 -11.09 -0.47 -18.77
CA LEU A 198 -12.33 -0.52 -18.02
C LEU A 198 -12.07 -0.76 -16.54
N SER A 199 -12.78 -0.04 -15.68
CA SER A 199 -12.65 -0.16 -14.23
C SER A 199 -13.14 -1.50 -13.70
N GLY A 200 -12.31 -2.17 -12.90
CA GLY A 200 -12.66 -3.51 -12.42
C GLY A 200 -11.52 -4.24 -11.72
N PHE A 201 -11.83 -5.47 -11.30
CA PHE A 201 -10.86 -6.47 -10.87
C PHE A 201 -10.37 -7.27 -12.06
N TYR A 202 -9.08 -7.55 -12.08
CA TYR A 202 -8.42 -8.35 -13.10
C TYR A 202 -7.54 -9.40 -12.45
N SER A 203 -7.52 -10.59 -13.02
CA SER A 203 -6.61 -11.65 -12.58
C SER A 203 -6.04 -12.42 -13.75
N VAL A 204 -4.83 -12.96 -13.57
CA VAL A 204 -4.20 -13.89 -14.49
C VAL A 204 -3.58 -15.05 -13.73
N ASP A 205 -3.98 -16.26 -14.07
CA ASP A 205 -3.37 -17.49 -13.56
C ASP A 205 -2.04 -17.74 -14.30
N VAL A 206 -0.95 -17.70 -13.54
CA VAL A 206 0.41 -17.82 -14.09
C VAL A 206 1.05 -19.18 -13.83
N ARG A 207 0.29 -20.14 -13.30
CA ARG A 207 0.78 -21.51 -13.02
C ARG A 207 1.19 -22.25 -14.28
N ASP A 208 0.45 -22.07 -15.35
CA ASP A 208 0.85 -22.55 -16.69
C ASP A 208 1.26 -21.36 -17.57
N ARG A 209 2.57 -21.23 -17.80
CA ARG A 209 3.13 -20.14 -18.62
C ARG A 209 2.71 -20.18 -20.08
N HIS A 210 2.24 -21.32 -20.58
CA HIS A 210 1.84 -21.52 -21.97
C HIS A 210 0.34 -21.34 -22.20
N ALA A 211 -0.46 -21.41 -21.12
CA ALA A 211 -1.91 -21.30 -21.15
C ALA A 211 -2.42 -20.39 -20.01
N PRO A 212 -2.03 -19.10 -19.96
CA PRO A 212 -2.50 -18.18 -18.92
C PRO A 212 -4.02 -18.00 -19.02
N VAL A 213 -4.71 -18.04 -17.88
CA VAL A 213 -6.15 -17.82 -17.83
C VAL A 213 -6.40 -16.44 -17.25
N ILE A 214 -6.93 -15.54 -18.06
CA ILE A 214 -7.28 -14.17 -17.66
C ILE A 214 -8.77 -14.09 -17.31
N ARG A 215 -9.08 -13.42 -16.21
CA ARG A 215 -10.45 -13.10 -15.79
C ARG A 215 -10.57 -11.64 -15.44
N GLN A 216 -11.77 -11.11 -15.56
CA GLN A 216 -12.11 -9.76 -15.15
C GLN A 216 -13.53 -9.69 -14.60
N MET A 217 -13.74 -8.79 -13.64
CA MET A 217 -15.05 -8.33 -13.24
C MET A 217 -15.09 -6.80 -13.37
N LEU A 218 -15.93 -6.31 -14.26
CA LEU A 218 -16.12 -4.87 -14.43
C LEU A 218 -17.02 -4.32 -13.32
N LEU A 219 -16.68 -3.14 -12.83
CA LEU A 219 -17.34 -2.50 -11.69
C LEU A 219 -18.29 -1.39 -12.09
N SER A 220 -18.14 -0.89 -13.31
CA SER A 220 -18.95 0.24 -13.77
C SER A 220 -18.90 0.36 -15.29
N ASN A 221 -20.01 0.82 -15.85
CA ASN A 221 -20.09 1.26 -17.23
C ASN A 221 -19.60 2.74 -17.38
N THR A 222 -19.30 3.42 -16.27
CA THR A 222 -18.72 4.76 -16.25
C THR A 222 -17.20 4.67 -16.37
N ASP A 223 -16.64 5.30 -17.36
CA ASP A 223 -15.21 5.22 -17.68
C ASP A 223 -14.30 5.97 -16.68
N THR A 224 -14.85 6.81 -15.79
CA THR A 224 -14.09 7.47 -14.72
C THR A 224 -14.06 6.72 -13.41
N ALA A 225 -14.94 5.73 -13.22
CA ALA A 225 -15.07 4.96 -11.97
C ALA A 225 -13.84 4.09 -11.64
N GLY A 226 -13.89 3.36 -10.56
CA GLY A 226 -12.98 2.25 -10.23
C GLY A 226 -12.33 2.30 -8.86
N ILE A 227 -11.32 1.45 -8.68
CA ILE A 227 -10.54 1.30 -7.45
C ILE A 227 -9.17 1.91 -7.69
N TRP A 228 -8.88 3.07 -7.08
CA TRP A 228 -7.63 3.78 -7.32
C TRP A 228 -6.70 3.90 -6.10
N GLY A 229 -7.10 3.36 -4.94
CA GLY A 229 -6.22 3.20 -3.78
C GLY A 229 -4.95 2.44 -4.15
N ARG A 230 -3.79 2.97 -3.78
CA ARG A 230 -2.46 2.46 -4.21
C ARG A 230 -2.20 1.02 -3.80
N GLY A 231 -2.76 0.56 -2.68
CA GLY A 231 -2.62 -0.82 -2.23
C GLY A 231 -3.19 -1.86 -3.19
N GLY A 232 -4.10 -1.46 -4.08
CA GLY A 232 -4.73 -2.38 -5.02
C GLY A 232 -5.71 -3.36 -4.33
N PRO A 233 -5.92 -4.55 -4.91
CA PRO A 233 -6.84 -5.52 -4.34
C PRO A 233 -6.31 -6.05 -3.00
N VAL A 234 -7.22 -6.18 -2.03
CA VAL A 234 -6.98 -6.78 -0.73
C VAL A 234 -7.49 -8.20 -0.76
N ILE A 235 -6.64 -9.19 -0.52
CA ILE A 235 -7.03 -10.61 -0.60
C ILE A 235 -7.22 -11.17 0.79
N GLY A 236 -8.46 -11.53 1.11
CA GLY A 236 -8.79 -12.13 2.40
C GLY A 236 -8.51 -13.64 2.46
N ALA A 237 -8.30 -14.13 3.68
CA ALA A 237 -8.15 -15.56 3.95
C ALA A 237 -9.43 -16.37 3.62
N ASN A 238 -10.56 -15.69 3.50
CA ASN A 238 -11.87 -16.26 3.12
C ASN A 238 -12.06 -16.40 1.59
N VAL A 239 -10.97 -16.36 0.81
CA VAL A 239 -10.96 -16.60 -0.66
C VAL A 239 -11.75 -15.54 -1.42
N ARG A 240 -11.72 -14.29 -0.94
CA ARG A 240 -12.32 -13.11 -1.60
C ARG A 240 -11.26 -12.03 -1.81
N ALA A 241 -11.43 -11.22 -2.86
CA ALA A 241 -10.71 -9.96 -3.04
C ALA A 241 -11.64 -8.78 -2.77
N TYR A 242 -11.12 -7.73 -2.14
CA TYR A 242 -11.85 -6.56 -1.72
C TYR A 242 -11.25 -5.28 -2.29
N GLY A 243 -12.08 -4.23 -2.39
CA GLY A 243 -11.64 -2.88 -2.71
C GLY A 243 -12.77 -1.86 -2.60
N GLY A 244 -12.42 -0.66 -2.18
CA GLY A 244 -13.31 0.49 -2.21
C GLY A 244 -13.42 1.07 -3.62
N THR A 245 -14.62 1.37 -4.08
CA THR A 245 -14.89 1.93 -5.40
C THR A 245 -15.21 3.42 -5.32
N ALA A 246 -15.00 4.12 -6.42
CA ALA A 246 -15.14 5.57 -6.51
C ALA A 246 -15.67 6.02 -7.88
N ASP A 247 -15.99 7.29 -8.00
CA ASP A 247 -16.28 7.99 -9.27
C ASP A 247 -17.27 7.24 -10.18
N GLY A 248 -18.53 7.41 -10.02
CA GLY A 248 -19.47 6.72 -10.89
C GLY A 248 -20.87 6.65 -10.31
N VAL A 249 -21.67 5.75 -10.85
CA VAL A 249 -23.05 5.52 -10.46
C VAL A 249 -23.15 4.25 -9.64
N PHE A 250 -24.10 4.19 -8.74
CA PHE A 250 -24.53 2.93 -8.12
C PHE A 250 -25.85 2.52 -8.75
N ASP A 251 -25.82 1.47 -9.55
CA ASP A 251 -26.99 0.80 -10.14
C ASP A 251 -26.66 -0.70 -10.33
N PRO A 252 -26.90 -1.54 -9.34
CA PRO A 252 -26.60 -2.97 -9.41
C PRO A 252 -27.29 -3.70 -10.56
N ALA A 253 -28.46 -3.21 -11.00
CA ALA A 253 -29.18 -3.81 -12.11
C ALA A 253 -28.45 -3.58 -13.47
N ALA A 254 -27.68 -2.50 -13.55
CA ALA A 254 -26.80 -2.20 -14.69
C ALA A 254 -25.38 -2.75 -14.53
N GLY A 255 -25.03 -3.31 -13.36
CA GLY A 255 -23.67 -3.75 -13.03
C GLY A 255 -22.76 -2.64 -12.54
N ASP A 256 -23.30 -1.49 -12.12
CA ASP A 256 -22.57 -0.33 -11.63
C ASP A 256 -22.50 -0.34 -10.10
N TYR A 257 -21.28 -0.52 -9.54
CA TYR A 257 -21.00 -0.65 -8.10
C TYR A 257 -20.09 0.45 -7.58
N SER A 258 -20.25 1.69 -8.04
CA SER A 258 -19.45 2.80 -7.51
C SER A 258 -19.89 3.24 -6.11
N ASN A 259 -18.94 3.76 -5.32
CA ASN A 259 -19.11 4.17 -3.92
C ASN A 259 -19.51 3.03 -2.98
N THR A 260 -18.96 1.83 -3.23
CA THR A 260 -19.12 0.62 -2.40
C THR A 260 -17.78 0.09 -1.94
N GLU A 261 -17.77 -0.66 -0.83
CA GLU A 261 -16.76 -1.69 -0.61
C GLU A 261 -17.25 -2.96 -1.26
N ILE A 262 -16.50 -3.52 -2.20
CA ILE A 262 -16.93 -4.67 -2.98
C ILE A 262 -16.05 -5.89 -2.68
N ALA A 263 -16.67 -7.06 -2.69
CA ALA A 263 -16.01 -8.35 -2.59
C ALA A 263 -16.24 -9.18 -3.85
N VAL A 264 -15.17 -9.75 -4.40
CA VAL A 264 -15.21 -10.68 -5.53
C VAL A 264 -14.62 -12.03 -5.14
N SER A 265 -15.16 -13.10 -5.70
CA SER A 265 -14.69 -14.47 -5.51
C SER A 265 -13.33 -14.67 -6.18
N LEU A 266 -12.32 -15.22 -5.50
CA LEU A 266 -11.05 -15.56 -6.13
C LEU A 266 -11.15 -16.73 -7.12
N LYS A 267 -12.23 -17.51 -7.07
CA LYS A 267 -12.41 -18.67 -7.95
C LYS A 267 -12.61 -18.27 -9.41
N ASP A 268 -13.42 -17.22 -9.64
CA ASP A 268 -13.89 -16.85 -10.98
C ASP A 268 -14.02 -15.34 -11.21
N LEU A 269 -13.69 -14.52 -10.21
CA LEU A 269 -13.90 -13.07 -10.15
C LEU A 269 -15.38 -12.66 -10.27
N SER A 270 -16.34 -13.53 -9.93
CA SER A 270 -17.73 -13.11 -9.82
C SER A 270 -17.94 -12.22 -8.60
N LEU A 271 -18.97 -11.36 -8.64
CA LEU A 271 -19.41 -10.61 -7.46
C LEU A 271 -19.78 -11.60 -6.34
N ALA A 272 -19.15 -11.43 -5.19
CA ALA A 272 -19.46 -12.22 -4.00
C ALA A 272 -20.35 -11.45 -3.03
N ASP A 273 -20.11 -10.14 -2.86
CA ASP A 273 -20.86 -9.30 -1.91
C ASP A 273 -20.48 -7.82 -2.08
N TYR A 274 -21.23 -6.90 -1.43
CA TYR A 274 -20.83 -5.50 -1.34
C TYR A 274 -21.43 -4.81 -0.10
N TYR A 275 -20.78 -3.74 0.33
CA TYR A 275 -21.30 -2.80 1.33
C TYR A 275 -21.55 -1.46 0.65
N LEU A 276 -22.74 -0.88 0.87
CA LEU A 276 -23.12 0.44 0.38
C LEU A 276 -23.42 1.37 1.56
N PRO A 277 -22.62 2.41 1.82
CA PRO A 277 -22.92 3.37 2.89
C PRO A 277 -24.30 3.99 2.75
N LEU A 278 -25.03 4.13 3.85
CA LEU A 278 -26.36 4.76 3.82
C LEU A 278 -26.35 6.18 3.24
N ASN A 279 -25.22 6.86 3.34
CA ASN A 279 -25.01 8.22 2.82
C ASN A 279 -24.30 8.25 1.47
N TRP A 280 -24.32 7.15 0.69
CA TRP A 280 -23.57 7.05 -0.57
C TRP A 280 -23.84 8.18 -1.56
N GLN A 281 -25.07 8.71 -1.66
CA GLN A 281 -25.37 9.87 -2.51
C GLN A 281 -24.62 11.14 -2.05
N TYR A 282 -24.42 11.28 -0.73
CA TYR A 282 -23.64 12.38 -0.19
C TYR A 282 -22.15 12.17 -0.48
N ILE A 283 -21.63 10.96 -0.26
CA ILE A 283 -20.25 10.58 -0.61
C ILE A 283 -19.98 10.88 -2.08
N ARG A 284 -20.84 10.40 -2.99
CA ARG A 284 -20.72 10.67 -4.42
C ARG A 284 -20.76 12.17 -4.75
N ARG A 285 -21.74 12.93 -4.24
CA ARG A 285 -21.88 14.36 -4.52
C ARG A 285 -20.70 15.19 -4.03
N LYS A 286 -20.04 14.73 -2.97
CA LYS A 286 -18.89 15.39 -2.35
C LYS A 286 -17.56 14.86 -2.85
N ASP A 287 -17.55 13.86 -3.70
CA ASP A 287 -16.34 13.20 -4.18
C ASP A 287 -15.47 12.66 -3.02
N PHE A 288 -16.12 11.99 -2.06
CA PHE A 288 -15.46 11.44 -0.88
C PHE A 288 -14.95 10.01 -1.05
N ASP A 289 -15.03 9.48 -2.20
CA ASP A 289 -14.49 8.23 -2.73
C ASP A 289 -14.08 7.19 -1.66
N LEU A 290 -14.82 6.12 -1.51
CA LEU A 290 -14.38 4.98 -0.72
C LEU A 290 -13.05 4.40 -1.25
N GLY A 291 -12.85 4.51 -2.57
CA GLY A 291 -11.62 4.11 -3.25
C GLY A 291 -10.39 4.98 -3.00
N SER A 292 -10.46 6.03 -2.17
CA SER A 292 -9.29 6.88 -1.84
C SER A 292 -8.26 6.17 -0.98
N ALA A 293 -8.66 5.15 -0.24
CA ALA A 293 -7.78 4.30 0.53
C ALA A 293 -8.09 2.83 0.26
N SER A 294 -7.05 2.00 0.20
CA SER A 294 -7.24 0.56 0.20
C SER A 294 -7.66 0.11 1.59
N PRO A 295 -8.68 -0.75 1.72
CA PRO A 295 -9.05 -1.33 3.01
C PRO A 295 -7.94 -2.25 3.53
N VAL A 296 -8.07 -2.71 4.76
CA VAL A 296 -7.20 -3.74 5.35
C VAL A 296 -8.06 -4.91 5.84
N PHE A 297 -7.64 -6.13 5.49
CA PHE A 297 -8.29 -7.36 5.94
C PHE A 297 -7.51 -8.00 7.09
N PHE A 298 -8.21 -8.43 8.14
CA PHE A 298 -7.57 -9.11 9.27
C PHE A 298 -8.55 -10.01 10.05
N GLY A 299 -7.99 -11.05 10.67
CA GLY A 299 -8.74 -11.86 11.63
C GLY A 299 -8.81 -11.18 13.00
N TRP A 300 -9.97 -11.21 13.64
CA TRP A 300 -10.16 -10.75 15.02
C TRP A 300 -11.08 -11.73 15.77
N LYS A 301 -10.53 -12.36 16.83
CA LYS A 301 -11.21 -13.49 17.49
C LYS A 301 -11.59 -14.56 16.44
N ASN A 302 -12.86 -14.86 16.29
CA ASN A 302 -13.41 -15.84 15.35
C ASN A 302 -14.06 -15.20 14.10
N ARG A 303 -13.75 -13.94 13.79
CA ARG A 303 -14.31 -13.21 12.64
C ARG A 303 -13.24 -12.75 11.69
N ASN A 304 -13.57 -12.66 10.43
CA ASN A 304 -12.82 -11.95 9.42
C ASN A 304 -13.35 -10.52 9.33
N LEU A 305 -12.48 -9.54 9.49
CA LEU A 305 -12.83 -8.12 9.45
C LEU A 305 -12.22 -7.44 8.25
N LEU A 306 -12.94 -6.46 7.71
CA LEU A 306 -12.46 -5.50 6.75
C LEU A 306 -12.62 -4.10 7.35
N ALA A 307 -11.52 -3.35 7.50
CA ALA A 307 -11.59 -1.95 7.87
C ALA A 307 -11.37 -1.09 6.63
N ALA A 308 -12.32 -0.23 6.32
CA ALA A 308 -12.30 0.68 5.18
C ALA A 308 -12.44 2.13 5.66
N GLY A 309 -11.81 3.06 4.95
CA GLY A 309 -11.88 4.48 5.27
C GLY A 309 -11.63 5.32 4.03
N ALA A 310 -12.11 6.56 4.04
CA ALA A 310 -12.10 7.40 2.87
C ALA A 310 -11.93 8.89 3.17
N LYS A 311 -11.95 9.73 2.14
CA LYS A 311 -11.88 11.21 2.23
C LYS A 311 -12.93 11.80 3.18
N GLU A 312 -14.05 11.09 3.44
CA GLU A 312 -15.04 11.49 4.43
C GLU A 312 -14.44 11.59 5.85
N GLY A 313 -13.35 10.88 6.14
CA GLY A 313 -12.73 10.82 7.47
C GLY A 313 -13.48 9.90 8.43
N VAL A 314 -14.21 8.92 7.92
CA VAL A 314 -14.94 7.88 8.67
C VAL A 314 -14.33 6.52 8.39
N ILE A 315 -14.29 5.64 9.38
CA ILE A 315 -13.90 4.24 9.22
C ILE A 315 -15.15 3.36 9.36
N TYR A 316 -15.31 2.46 8.41
CA TYR A 316 -16.29 1.39 8.42
C TYR A 316 -15.59 0.09 8.79
N LEU A 317 -16.01 -0.54 9.88
CA LEU A 317 -15.57 -1.88 10.28
C LEU A 317 -16.64 -2.88 9.86
N LEU A 318 -16.31 -3.73 8.91
CA LEU A 318 -17.24 -4.61 8.21
C LEU A 318 -16.94 -6.08 8.56
N ASP A 319 -17.99 -6.91 8.55
CA ASP A 319 -17.83 -8.36 8.53
C ASP A 319 -17.44 -8.79 7.11
N ALA A 320 -16.22 -9.27 6.92
CA ALA A 320 -15.73 -9.63 5.60
C ALA A 320 -16.41 -10.88 5.01
N ASP A 321 -17.04 -11.69 5.82
CA ASP A 321 -17.79 -12.88 5.37
C ASP A 321 -19.24 -12.57 4.98
N ASN A 322 -19.78 -11.43 5.49
CA ASN A 322 -21.13 -10.95 5.21
C ASN A 322 -21.11 -9.43 5.04
N LEU A 323 -20.49 -8.99 3.95
CA LEU A 323 -20.17 -7.59 3.69
C LEU A 323 -21.46 -6.76 3.50
N GLY A 324 -21.68 -5.80 4.42
CA GLY A 324 -22.89 -4.99 4.41
C GLY A 324 -24.15 -5.66 4.98
N GLY A 325 -24.09 -6.90 5.46
CA GLY A 325 -25.25 -7.64 5.95
C GLY A 325 -26.18 -8.06 4.82
N SER A 326 -27.39 -8.46 5.16
CA SER A 326 -28.40 -8.92 4.17
C SER A 326 -29.03 -7.80 3.35
N ASP A 327 -28.85 -6.56 3.76
CA ASP A 327 -29.44 -5.35 3.16
C ASP A 327 -28.37 -4.41 2.56
N HIS A 328 -27.09 -4.78 2.66
CA HIS A 328 -25.88 -4.13 2.18
C HIS A 328 -25.43 -2.83 2.87
N PRO A 329 -26.17 -2.10 3.72
CA PRO A 329 -25.64 -0.94 4.45
C PRO A 329 -25.23 -1.24 5.90
N THR A 330 -25.34 -2.49 6.37
CA THR A 330 -25.06 -2.85 7.76
C THR A 330 -23.56 -2.97 8.01
N THR A 331 -23.05 -2.24 9.01
CA THR A 331 -21.67 -2.34 9.51
C THR A 331 -21.64 -3.02 10.88
N LEU A 332 -20.49 -3.57 11.27
CA LEU A 332 -20.23 -3.93 12.65
C LEU A 332 -20.01 -2.69 13.51
N TYR A 333 -19.32 -1.69 12.94
CA TYR A 333 -19.09 -0.39 13.57
C TYR A 333 -18.80 0.67 12.51
N THR A 334 -19.36 1.86 12.71
CA THR A 334 -19.01 3.07 11.96
C THR A 334 -18.42 4.07 12.95
N SER A 335 -17.20 4.53 12.68
CA SER A 335 -16.56 5.51 13.56
C SER A 335 -17.28 6.86 13.52
N PRO A 336 -17.20 7.67 14.58
CA PRO A 336 -17.37 9.10 14.42
C PRO A 336 -16.41 9.64 13.37
N ARG A 337 -16.68 10.80 12.78
CA ARG A 337 -15.76 11.48 11.87
C ARG A 337 -14.44 11.77 12.60
N LEU A 338 -13.32 11.33 12.02
CA LEU A 338 -11.99 11.50 12.59
C LEU A 338 -11.31 12.77 12.06
N GLY A 339 -11.65 13.22 10.86
CA GLY A 339 -11.05 14.39 10.20
C GLY A 339 -11.95 14.92 9.09
N ASN A 340 -11.42 15.87 8.28
CA ASN A 340 -12.14 16.51 7.16
C ASN A 340 -13.42 17.25 7.56
N ASP A 341 -13.39 18.03 8.64
CA ASP A 341 -14.52 18.89 9.04
C ASP A 341 -14.93 19.90 7.97
N ARG A 342 -14.01 20.30 7.11
CA ARG A 342 -14.30 21.18 5.96
C ARG A 342 -15.19 20.53 4.92
N GLN A 343 -15.30 19.20 4.93
CA GLN A 343 -16.10 18.39 4.01
C GLN A 343 -15.79 18.71 2.53
N VAL A 344 -14.50 18.76 2.20
CA VAL A 344 -13.98 18.99 0.84
C VAL A 344 -13.21 17.75 0.37
N CYS A 345 -13.29 17.45 -0.94
CA CYS A 345 -12.70 16.26 -1.53
C CYS A 345 -11.20 16.36 -1.76
N CYS A 346 -10.81 17.42 -2.41
CA CYS A 346 -9.63 17.42 -3.29
C CYS A 346 -8.51 18.31 -2.77
N ASP A 347 -8.42 18.46 -1.44
CA ASP A 347 -7.43 19.24 -0.70
C ASP A 347 -6.56 18.37 0.23
N GLY A 348 -6.50 17.06 0.01
CA GLY A 348 -5.71 16.14 0.84
C GLY A 348 -6.32 15.82 2.22
N LEU A 349 -7.58 16.19 2.47
CA LEU A 349 -8.23 15.96 3.75
C LEU A 349 -8.89 14.58 3.82
N GLY A 350 -8.95 14.00 5.03
CA GLY A 350 -9.53 12.68 5.24
C GLY A 350 -8.50 11.55 5.14
N ILE A 351 -8.97 10.34 4.84
CA ILE A 351 -8.13 9.13 4.80
C ILE A 351 -7.72 8.85 3.37
N TRP A 352 -6.41 8.69 3.13
CA TRP A 352 -5.81 8.45 1.82
C TRP A 352 -4.82 7.28 1.87
N GLY A 353 -4.62 6.64 0.71
CA GLY A 353 -3.61 5.60 0.52
C GLY A 353 -4.05 4.22 1.00
N SER A 354 -3.81 3.85 2.24
CA SER A 354 -4.18 2.57 2.83
C SER A 354 -4.22 2.65 4.36
N LEU A 355 -5.11 1.88 4.97
CA LEU A 355 -5.05 1.60 6.41
C LEU A 355 -3.97 0.55 6.67
N SER A 356 -3.47 0.47 7.90
CA SER A 356 -2.54 -0.58 8.32
C SER A 356 -2.98 -1.18 9.65
N MET A 357 -2.63 -2.44 9.89
CA MET A 357 -2.96 -3.10 11.14
C MET A 357 -1.77 -3.90 11.68
N THR A 358 -1.76 -4.11 12.98
CA THR A 358 -0.82 -5.04 13.63
C THR A 358 -1.48 -5.70 14.82
N ARG A 359 -0.88 -6.78 15.28
CA ARG A 359 -1.21 -7.38 16.57
C ARG A 359 -0.01 -7.30 17.48
N ASP A 360 -0.21 -6.75 18.66
CA ASP A 360 0.81 -6.63 19.68
C ASP A 360 1.06 -7.96 20.40
N VAL A 361 2.11 -8.01 21.20
CA VAL A 361 2.53 -9.19 21.98
C VAL A 361 1.48 -9.65 22.99
N ASP A 362 0.64 -8.76 23.49
CA ASP A 362 -0.48 -9.06 24.37
C ASP A 362 -1.75 -9.49 23.64
N GLY A 363 -1.72 -9.55 22.30
CA GLY A 363 -2.85 -9.89 21.44
C GLY A 363 -3.74 -8.72 21.06
N THR A 364 -3.46 -7.50 21.52
CA THR A 364 -4.20 -6.29 21.13
C THR A 364 -4.06 -6.05 19.63
N THR A 365 -5.19 -5.89 18.94
CA THR A 365 -5.21 -5.54 17.52
C THR A 365 -5.28 -4.02 17.36
N TRP A 366 -4.33 -3.46 16.64
CA TRP A 366 -4.20 -2.04 16.35
C TRP A 366 -4.54 -1.74 14.89
N LEU A 367 -5.25 -0.65 14.67
CA LEU A 367 -5.48 -0.05 13.36
C LEU A 367 -4.79 1.31 13.32
N ILE A 368 -3.94 1.53 12.33
CA ILE A 368 -3.24 2.79 12.10
C ILE A 368 -3.83 3.47 10.87
N VAL A 369 -4.22 4.72 11.03
CA VAL A 369 -5.00 5.49 10.06
C VAL A 369 -4.22 6.73 9.66
N PRO A 370 -3.82 6.87 8.38
CA PRO A 370 -3.27 8.12 7.88
C PRO A 370 -4.40 9.12 7.67
N MET A 371 -4.35 10.24 8.39
CA MET A 371 -5.36 11.30 8.33
C MET A 371 -4.74 12.58 7.78
N GLY A 372 -5.17 13.00 6.59
CA GLY A 372 -4.83 14.29 6.03
C GLY A 372 -5.66 15.41 6.69
N GLY A 373 -4.98 16.51 7.02
CA GLY A 373 -5.57 17.65 7.73
C GLY A 373 -5.79 17.43 9.23
N PRO A 374 -6.32 18.44 9.94
CA PRO A 374 -6.53 18.37 11.38
C PRO A 374 -7.60 17.35 11.76
N PRO A 375 -7.53 16.81 13.00
CA PRO A 375 -8.59 15.99 13.57
C PRO A 375 -9.92 16.74 13.61
N ALA A 376 -11.04 16.00 13.50
CA ALA A 376 -12.37 16.59 13.59
C ALA A 376 -12.64 17.18 14.99
N ALA A 377 -13.16 18.40 15.04
CA ALA A 377 -13.44 19.11 16.30
C ALA A 377 -14.48 18.36 17.17
N ALA A 378 -15.45 17.70 16.54
CA ALA A 378 -16.45 16.85 17.19
C ALA A 378 -16.08 15.36 17.17
N GLY A 379 -14.83 15.04 16.79
CA GLY A 379 -14.34 13.67 16.73
C GLY A 379 -14.16 13.02 18.10
N PRO A 380 -13.78 11.73 18.11
CA PRO A 380 -13.50 11.03 19.36
C PRO A 380 -12.27 11.66 20.06
N LYS A 381 -12.30 11.63 21.37
CA LYS A 381 -11.14 12.07 22.18
C LYS A 381 -10.11 10.97 22.25
N PHE A 382 -8.89 11.28 21.89
CA PHE A 382 -7.74 10.40 22.05
C PHE A 382 -7.06 10.64 23.39
N PRO A 383 -6.83 9.61 24.21
CA PRO A 383 -6.20 9.78 25.52
C PRO A 383 -4.75 10.28 25.43
N ILE A 384 -4.05 10.02 24.33
CA ILE A 384 -2.69 10.49 24.08
C ILE A 384 -2.67 11.36 22.83
N THR A 385 -2.10 12.56 22.93
CA THR A 385 -1.87 13.48 21.82
C THR A 385 -0.43 13.97 21.85
N ASN A 386 0.25 13.91 20.71
CA ASN A 386 1.67 14.21 20.58
C ASN A 386 1.94 15.58 19.93
N GLY A 387 1.02 16.52 20.07
CA GLY A 387 1.13 17.88 19.57
C GLY A 387 -0.01 18.28 18.64
N ALA A 388 0.06 19.51 18.12
CA ALA A 388 -0.87 20.00 17.12
C ALA A 388 -0.59 19.36 15.76
N THR A 389 -1.63 19.08 14.97
CA THR A 389 -1.54 18.38 13.69
C THR A 389 -2.33 19.10 12.60
N PRO A 390 -1.91 20.33 12.23
CA PRO A 390 -2.65 21.13 11.25
C PRO A 390 -2.62 20.57 9.83
N HIS A 391 -1.59 19.81 9.46
CA HIS A 391 -1.41 19.27 8.11
C HIS A 391 -1.81 17.81 7.99
N GLY A 392 -1.78 17.05 9.09
CA GLY A 392 -2.16 15.65 9.13
C GLY A 392 -1.55 14.91 10.31
N SER A 393 -1.93 13.65 10.46
CA SER A 393 -1.46 12.79 11.55
C SER A 393 -1.62 11.32 11.23
N LEU A 394 -0.96 10.47 12.00
CA LEU A 394 -1.37 9.09 12.18
C LEU A 394 -2.26 9.01 13.42
N MET A 395 -3.38 8.29 13.29
CA MET A 395 -4.28 7.99 14.39
C MET A 395 -4.26 6.48 14.65
N ALA A 396 -4.09 6.09 15.91
CA ALA A 396 -4.17 4.69 16.30
C ALA A 396 -5.46 4.39 17.06
N LEU A 397 -6.09 3.31 16.66
CA LEU A 397 -7.30 2.79 17.28
C LEU A 397 -7.08 1.32 17.63
N LYS A 398 -7.62 0.88 18.77
CA LYS A 398 -7.63 -0.53 19.17
C LYS A 398 -8.94 -1.17 18.76
N VAL A 399 -8.88 -2.38 18.24
CA VAL A 399 -10.09 -3.17 17.98
C VAL A 399 -10.46 -3.90 19.25
N VAL A 400 -11.57 -3.50 19.87
CA VAL A 400 -12.04 -4.05 21.13
C VAL A 400 -13.48 -4.56 21.00
N ALA A 401 -13.90 -5.39 21.94
CA ALA A 401 -15.30 -5.84 22.00
C ALA A 401 -16.17 -4.76 22.66
N ASP A 402 -17.26 -4.38 22.04
CA ASP A 402 -18.30 -3.62 22.70
C ASP A 402 -18.84 -4.42 23.89
N PRO A 403 -18.92 -3.83 25.10
CA PRO A 403 -19.28 -4.57 26.31
C PRO A 403 -20.74 -5.07 26.32
N LYS A 404 -21.63 -4.52 25.48
CA LYS A 404 -23.03 -4.87 25.41
C LYS A 404 -23.34 -5.88 24.31
N THR A 405 -22.70 -5.69 23.14
CA THR A 405 -23.03 -6.48 21.95
C THR A 405 -21.96 -7.52 21.60
N ALA A 406 -20.77 -7.43 22.23
CA ALA A 406 -19.56 -8.18 21.88
C ALA A 406 -19.07 -7.98 20.43
N ASN A 407 -19.66 -7.06 19.67
CA ASN A 407 -19.21 -6.70 18.35
C ASN A 407 -17.87 -5.94 18.42
N PRO A 408 -17.01 -6.03 17.39
CA PRO A 408 -15.80 -5.24 17.33
C PRO A 408 -16.16 -3.75 17.17
N VAL A 409 -15.50 -2.91 17.95
CA VAL A 409 -15.54 -1.44 17.85
C VAL A 409 -14.13 -0.89 17.88
N LEU A 410 -13.96 0.37 17.47
CA LEU A 410 -12.67 1.05 17.45
C LEU A 410 -12.55 1.98 18.66
N ASP A 411 -11.58 1.71 19.53
CA ASP A 411 -11.27 2.48 20.72
C ASP A 411 -10.06 3.39 20.44
N PRO A 412 -10.21 4.74 20.50
CA PRO A 412 -9.13 5.69 20.25
C PRO A 412 -7.98 5.53 21.25
N ALA A 413 -6.75 5.44 20.74
CA ALA A 413 -5.56 5.29 21.58
C ALA A 413 -4.67 6.53 21.55
N TRP A 414 -4.19 6.94 20.39
CA TRP A 414 -3.32 8.11 20.27
C TRP A 414 -3.41 8.80 18.90
N ILE A 415 -3.05 10.09 18.89
CA ILE A 415 -2.73 10.87 17.69
C ILE A 415 -1.24 11.22 17.74
N SER A 416 -0.55 11.06 16.62
CA SER A 416 0.86 11.44 16.45
C SER A 416 1.07 12.95 16.52
N GLY A 417 2.32 13.40 16.44
CA GLY A 417 2.65 14.76 16.01
C GLY A 417 2.30 14.98 14.53
N ASP A 418 2.58 16.19 14.04
CA ASP A 418 2.20 16.63 12.70
C ASP A 418 2.89 15.83 11.59
N PHE A 419 2.12 15.54 10.56
CA PHE A 419 2.57 14.94 9.29
C PHE A 419 2.06 15.82 8.15
N ASP A 420 2.96 16.27 7.29
CA ASP A 420 2.58 16.93 6.05
C ASP A 420 2.16 15.86 5.03
N MET A 421 0.86 15.62 4.93
CA MET A 421 0.21 14.55 4.16
C MET A 421 0.80 13.16 4.47
N PRO A 422 0.26 12.43 5.47
CA PRO A 422 0.81 11.12 5.86
C PRO A 422 0.60 10.05 4.78
N ASP A 423 1.65 9.29 4.49
CA ASP A 423 1.60 8.07 3.69
C ASP A 423 1.09 6.88 4.53
N PRO A 424 0.60 5.79 3.92
CA PRO A 424 0.30 4.54 4.62
C PRO A 424 1.44 4.11 5.54
N ALA A 425 1.10 3.79 6.78
CA ALA A 425 2.08 3.34 7.76
C ALA A 425 2.50 1.89 7.52
N VAL A 426 3.73 1.56 7.93
CA VAL A 426 4.20 0.17 8.08
C VAL A 426 4.61 -0.07 9.52
N ILE A 427 4.34 -1.25 10.05
CA ILE A 427 4.53 -1.56 11.45
C ILE A 427 5.50 -2.73 11.58
N ALA A 428 6.51 -2.57 12.45
CA ALA A 428 7.51 -3.59 12.70
C ALA A 428 7.89 -3.59 14.18
N ASN A 429 7.74 -4.72 14.86
CA ASN A 429 8.23 -4.96 16.22
C ASN A 429 8.01 -3.77 17.20
N GLY A 430 6.76 -3.27 17.25
CA GLY A 430 6.37 -2.18 18.16
C GLY A 430 6.72 -0.77 17.67
N VAL A 431 7.17 -0.62 16.43
CA VAL A 431 7.45 0.68 15.78
C VAL A 431 6.52 0.89 14.60
N VAL A 432 5.97 2.10 14.47
CA VAL A 432 5.18 2.56 13.32
C VAL A 432 6.02 3.50 12.48
N PHE A 433 6.31 3.12 11.25
CA PHE A 433 7.03 3.94 10.26
C PHE A 433 6.04 4.54 9.27
N ALA A 434 6.20 5.82 8.95
CA ALA A 434 5.44 6.48 7.89
C ALA A 434 6.22 7.68 7.34
N MET A 435 5.83 8.10 6.14
CA MET A 435 6.33 9.31 5.52
C MET A 435 5.36 10.47 5.80
N ALA A 436 5.90 11.60 6.23
CA ALA A 436 5.30 12.90 5.92
C ALA A 436 5.71 13.17 4.47
N THR A 437 4.76 13.09 3.55
CA THR A 437 5.07 12.99 2.11
C THR A 437 5.56 14.29 1.50
N GLY A 438 5.20 15.43 2.08
CA GLY A 438 5.44 16.75 1.52
C GLY A 438 4.65 17.01 0.22
N SER A 439 3.70 16.14 -0.12
CA SER A 439 2.90 16.25 -1.33
C SER A 439 1.76 17.27 -1.17
N ASN A 440 1.65 18.18 -2.11
CA ASN A 440 0.50 19.06 -2.19
C ASN A 440 -0.66 18.34 -2.91
N GLU A 441 -1.71 18.02 -2.16
CA GLU A 441 -2.89 17.32 -2.67
C GLU A 441 -4.01 18.28 -3.15
N VAL A 442 -3.79 19.58 -3.11
CA VAL A 442 -4.78 20.59 -3.56
C VAL A 442 -4.89 20.59 -5.09
N GLN A 443 -5.96 20.01 -5.61
CA GLN A 443 -6.13 19.81 -7.06
C GLN A 443 -6.53 21.08 -7.82
N ARG A 444 -7.08 22.10 -7.15
CA ARG A 444 -7.63 23.31 -7.78
C ARG A 444 -6.60 24.14 -8.55
N GLY A 445 -5.32 24.04 -8.20
CA GLY A 445 -4.22 24.73 -8.88
C GLY A 445 -3.75 24.04 -10.15
N GLY A 446 -4.26 22.84 -10.45
CA GLY A 446 -3.80 21.98 -11.53
C GLY A 446 -2.43 21.35 -11.26
N GLU A 447 -1.96 20.52 -12.18
CA GLU A 447 -0.74 19.72 -12.06
C GLU A 447 0.50 20.56 -11.78
N VAL A 448 0.70 21.65 -12.54
CA VAL A 448 1.91 22.47 -12.44
C VAL A 448 2.06 23.09 -11.05
N VAL A 449 0.97 23.55 -10.44
CA VAL A 449 0.98 24.11 -9.09
C VAL A 449 1.28 23.01 -8.08
N ARG A 450 0.62 21.87 -8.17
CA ARG A 450 0.86 20.71 -7.28
C ARG A 450 2.33 20.32 -7.28
N VAL A 451 2.91 20.08 -8.44
CA VAL A 451 4.32 19.65 -8.54
C VAL A 451 5.30 20.70 -8.00
N LYS A 452 5.03 22.00 -8.23
CA LYS A 452 5.94 23.09 -7.82
C LYS A 452 5.89 23.45 -6.33
N THR A 453 4.82 23.10 -5.62
CA THR A 453 4.61 23.51 -4.23
C THR A 453 4.80 22.36 -3.23
N ASN A 454 5.33 21.23 -3.69
CA ASN A 454 5.69 20.11 -2.84
C ASN A 454 6.97 20.40 -2.04
N HIS A 455 7.14 19.67 -0.93
CA HIS A 455 8.30 19.77 -0.05
C HIS A 455 8.99 18.40 0.07
N PRO A 456 10.30 18.37 0.43
CA PRO A 456 10.96 17.12 0.71
C PRO A 456 10.23 16.29 1.77
N ALA A 457 10.11 15.01 1.53
CA ALA A 457 9.47 14.09 2.45
C ALA A 457 10.34 13.82 3.68
N VAL A 458 9.69 13.44 4.80
CA VAL A 458 10.37 13.08 6.04
C VAL A 458 9.90 11.71 6.49
N LEU A 459 10.84 10.75 6.61
CA LEU A 459 10.57 9.47 7.26
C LEU A 459 10.50 9.67 8.76
N LYS A 460 9.43 9.18 9.40
CA LYS A 460 9.26 9.18 10.84
C LYS A 460 9.07 7.76 11.36
N ALA A 461 9.57 7.52 12.58
CA ALA A 461 9.29 6.30 13.35
C ALA A 461 8.64 6.69 14.67
N LEU A 462 7.53 6.03 14.99
CA LEU A 462 6.73 6.28 16.19
C LEU A 462 6.66 5.03 17.05
N ASP A 463 6.53 5.21 18.35
CA ASP A 463 6.20 4.14 19.29
C ASP A 463 4.75 3.68 19.09
N LEU A 464 4.51 2.39 18.89
CA LEU A 464 3.18 1.83 18.64
C LEU A 464 2.20 2.08 19.78
N GLN A 465 2.67 2.09 21.04
CA GLN A 465 1.79 2.21 22.21
C GLN A 465 1.34 3.65 22.47
N THR A 466 2.16 4.62 22.09
CA THR A 466 1.98 6.02 22.51
C THR A 466 1.90 7.01 21.35
N GLY A 467 2.29 6.61 20.13
CA GLY A 467 2.41 7.50 18.99
C GLY A 467 3.52 8.54 19.11
N LYS A 468 4.37 8.45 20.15
CA LYS A 468 5.50 9.36 20.35
C LYS A 468 6.55 9.15 19.25
N GLU A 469 7.04 10.24 18.68
CA GLU A 469 8.13 10.21 17.72
C GLU A 469 9.42 9.71 18.37
N LEU A 470 10.01 8.67 17.80
CA LEU A 470 11.27 8.06 18.19
C LEU A 470 12.41 8.49 17.27
N TYR A 471 12.10 8.74 15.98
CA TYR A 471 13.07 9.11 14.97
C TYR A 471 12.40 9.93 13.86
N GLN A 472 13.17 10.82 13.26
CA GLN A 472 12.85 11.47 11.98
C GLN A 472 14.11 11.64 11.12
N SER A 473 13.95 11.53 9.80
CA SER A 473 15.06 11.62 8.84
C SER A 473 15.56 13.06 8.61
N GLY A 474 14.83 14.07 9.08
CA GLY A 474 15.13 15.48 8.79
C GLY A 474 15.14 15.72 7.27
N SER A 475 16.16 16.42 6.78
CA SER A 475 16.34 16.77 5.36
C SER A 475 17.07 15.70 4.54
N THR A 476 17.12 14.44 4.98
CA THR A 476 17.86 13.37 4.31
C THR A 476 17.22 12.98 2.98
N ILE A 477 15.88 12.98 2.90
CA ILE A 477 15.14 12.72 1.66
C ILE A 477 15.07 14.05 0.90
N GLU A 478 15.40 14.03 -0.37
CA GLU A 478 15.63 15.25 -1.15
C GLU A 478 14.39 15.75 -1.90
N SER A 479 13.39 14.88 -2.10
CA SER A 479 12.17 15.19 -2.82
C SER A 479 10.95 14.66 -2.09
N TRP A 480 9.79 15.03 -2.58
CA TRP A 480 8.50 14.62 -2.05
C TRP A 480 8.14 13.18 -2.47
N VAL A 481 7.07 12.66 -1.91
CA VAL A 481 6.53 11.33 -2.22
C VAL A 481 5.04 11.45 -2.54
N HIS A 482 4.51 10.58 -3.40
CA HIS A 482 3.07 10.53 -3.68
C HIS A 482 2.54 9.10 -3.51
N PHE A 483 2.19 8.75 -2.27
CA PHE A 483 1.64 7.43 -1.90
C PHE A 483 2.46 6.24 -2.41
N SER A 484 3.77 6.36 -2.38
CA SER A 484 4.67 5.29 -2.87
C SER A 484 4.82 4.14 -1.88
N GLY A 485 4.53 4.37 -0.60
CA GLY A 485 4.67 3.37 0.45
C GLY A 485 6.12 3.07 0.85
N LEU A 486 6.26 2.35 1.94
CA LEU A 486 7.53 1.90 2.53
C LEU A 486 7.65 0.38 2.47
N ALA A 487 8.87 -0.13 2.63
CA ALA A 487 9.13 -1.53 2.96
C ALA A 487 10.05 -1.62 4.17
N VAL A 488 9.83 -2.62 5.02
CA VAL A 488 10.70 -2.92 6.16
C VAL A 488 11.18 -4.37 6.03
N SER A 489 12.48 -4.55 6.03
CA SER A 489 13.09 -5.87 5.88
C SER A 489 14.48 -5.87 6.49
N ASP A 490 14.78 -6.89 7.31
CA ASP A 490 16.11 -7.20 7.83
C ASP A 490 16.83 -5.99 8.46
N GLY A 491 16.12 -5.30 9.36
CA GLY A 491 16.64 -4.14 10.07
C GLY A 491 16.79 -2.87 9.25
N ARG A 492 16.14 -2.78 8.09
CA ARG A 492 16.15 -1.61 7.22
C ARG A 492 14.74 -1.15 6.84
N VAL A 493 14.60 0.16 6.69
CA VAL A 493 13.42 0.81 6.10
C VAL A 493 13.81 1.35 4.74
N PHE A 494 13.09 0.93 3.71
CA PHE A 494 13.29 1.36 2.32
C PHE A 494 12.21 2.34 1.92
N ALA A 495 12.62 3.42 1.28
CA ALA A 495 11.76 4.48 0.77
C ALA A 495 12.20 4.90 -0.63
N VAL A 496 11.30 5.53 -1.37
CA VAL A 496 11.58 6.16 -2.66
C VAL A 496 11.11 7.61 -2.63
N ASP A 497 11.61 8.44 -3.54
CA ASP A 497 11.12 9.80 -3.72
C ASP A 497 10.75 10.09 -5.19
N HIS A 498 10.14 11.25 -5.42
CA HIS A 498 9.68 11.69 -6.75
C HIS A 498 10.85 11.97 -7.71
N ASP A 499 12.04 12.24 -7.19
CA ASP A 499 13.25 12.41 -8.02
C ASP A 499 13.92 11.07 -8.36
N SER A 500 13.23 9.95 -8.14
CA SER A 500 13.72 8.61 -8.45
C SER A 500 14.97 8.19 -7.66
N ASN A 501 15.10 8.68 -6.43
CA ASN A 501 16.04 8.12 -5.47
C ASN A 501 15.40 6.97 -4.70
N VAL A 502 16.20 5.96 -4.38
CA VAL A 502 15.88 4.90 -3.43
C VAL A 502 16.76 5.08 -2.20
N TYR A 503 16.16 4.99 -1.03
CA TYR A 503 16.82 5.18 0.26
C TYR A 503 16.70 3.92 1.10
N ALA A 504 17.74 3.60 1.85
CA ALA A 504 17.66 2.66 2.95
C ALA A 504 18.12 3.33 4.25
N PHE A 505 17.29 3.23 5.28
CA PHE A 505 17.63 3.63 6.63
C PHE A 505 17.84 2.38 7.48
N GLY A 506 18.90 2.35 8.25
CA GLY A 506 19.26 1.20 9.08
C GLY A 506 20.04 1.63 10.33
N LEU A 507 20.28 0.68 11.21
CA LEU A 507 21.15 0.91 12.36
C LEU A 507 22.61 1.01 11.90
N PRO A 508 23.40 1.90 12.47
CA PRO A 508 24.84 1.92 12.19
C PRO A 508 25.45 0.56 12.56
N PRO A 509 26.50 0.12 11.84
CA PRO A 509 27.22 -1.09 12.23
C PRO A 509 27.60 -1.01 13.70
N ALA A 510 27.39 -2.12 14.44
CA ALA A 510 27.87 -2.22 15.80
C ALA A 510 29.38 -1.88 15.80
N GLY A 511 29.78 -0.84 16.54
CA GLY A 511 31.16 -0.39 16.60
C GLY A 511 32.08 -1.59 16.87
N ARG A 512 33.07 -1.78 16.02
CA ARG A 512 34.19 -2.72 16.24
C ARG A 512 35.10 -2.19 17.34
#